data_09fbc48b91a13b46964cc75cf5db109a
#
_entry.id   09fbc48b91a13b46964cc75cf5db109a
#
_cell.length_a   1.000
_cell.length_b   1.000
_cell.length_c   1.000
_cell.angle_alpha   90.00
_cell.angle_beta   90.00
_cell.angle_gamma   90.00
#
_symmetry.space_group_name_H-M   'P 1'
#
loop_
_entity.id
_entity.type
_entity.pdbx_description
1 polymer ?
#
loop_
_entity_poly.entity_id
_entity_poly.type
_entity_poly.pdbx_seq_one_letter_code
_entity_poly.pdbx_strand_id
1 'polypeptide(L)'
;MINSMAELGGGYFPLDILLNSLEEASAGTERDKGTRFETLIRDWLIKEPTYRDLFSEVLTYKDWSKQHPELVSSCRDIGIDLVGVNSDGNGYTAIQCKFYDKEATVPKSGVDSFLASSNKPFFTRRFLVATNENWTDNVKEEFQQQTPPVTLITRETLANSTVDWAAYQRGELKEVAKRTPRDYQKEAIKKVISGFESAD
;
A
#
# COMPACT_ATOMS: atom_id res chain seq x y z
N MET A 1 21.54 30.96 5.79
CA MET A 1 21.73 30.69 4.36
C MET A 1 20.88 29.45 4.04
N ILE A 2 19.60 29.69 3.76
CA ILE A 2 18.64 28.68 3.28
C ILE A 2 18.34 29.11 1.85
N ASN A 3 19.06 28.54 0.90
CA ASN A 3 18.71 28.74 -0.50
C ASN A 3 19.12 27.53 -1.32
N SER A 4 18.20 27.11 -2.20
CA SER A 4 18.46 26.35 -3.40
C SER A 4 18.60 24.84 -3.24
N MET A 5 17.49 24.14 -2.91
CA MET A 5 17.29 22.73 -3.28
C MET A 5 16.14 22.54 -4.31
N ALA A 6 15.79 23.60 -5.04
CA ALA A 6 14.64 23.58 -5.96
C ALA A 6 15.00 23.41 -7.45
N GLU A 7 16.26 23.14 -7.80
CA GLU A 7 16.71 23.13 -9.21
C GLU A 7 17.57 21.92 -9.64
N LEU A 8 17.33 20.75 -9.06
CA LEU A 8 17.79 19.51 -9.69
C LEU A 8 16.58 18.68 -10.08
N GLY A 9 16.33 18.53 -11.36
CA GLY A 9 15.17 17.87 -11.97
C GLY A 9 15.02 16.37 -11.72
N GLY A 10 15.01 15.98 -10.46
CA GLY A 10 14.65 14.70 -9.92
C GLY A 10 14.09 14.97 -8.55
N GLY A 11 12.77 15.27 -8.47
CA GLY A 11 12.11 15.56 -7.20
C GLY A 11 12.26 14.38 -6.27
N TYR A 12 13.08 14.54 -5.23
CA TYR A 12 13.06 13.64 -4.08
C TYR A 12 11.72 13.83 -3.38
N PHE A 13 10.75 13.00 -3.75
CA PHE A 13 9.48 12.94 -3.03
C PHE A 13 9.75 12.49 -1.60
N PRO A 14 9.01 13.00 -0.60
CA PRO A 14 9.18 12.59 0.80
C PRO A 14 9.15 11.06 1.00
N LEU A 15 8.38 10.34 0.18
CA LEU A 15 8.37 8.88 0.15
C LEU A 15 9.74 8.31 -0.24
N ASP A 16 10.43 8.88 -1.24
CA ASP A 16 11.73 8.37 -1.70
C ASP A 16 12.79 8.50 -0.59
N ILE A 17 12.79 9.62 0.12
CA ILE A 17 13.68 9.84 1.27
C ILE A 17 13.40 8.79 2.36
N LEU A 18 12.13 8.53 2.63
CA LEU A 18 11.72 7.54 3.62
C LEU A 18 12.16 6.14 3.21
N LEU A 19 11.89 5.71 1.97
CA LEU A 19 12.26 4.38 1.48
C LEU A 19 13.78 4.18 1.50
N ASN A 20 14.57 5.17 1.09
CA ASN A 20 16.03 5.13 1.17
C ASN A 20 16.49 5.00 2.64
N SER A 21 15.86 5.73 3.56
CA SER A 21 16.19 5.63 4.99
C SER A 21 15.87 4.26 5.59
N LEU A 22 14.80 3.59 5.13
CA LEU A 22 14.48 2.22 5.54
C LEU A 22 15.54 1.23 5.04
N GLU A 23 16.02 1.42 3.81
CA GLU A 23 17.08 0.60 3.23
C GLU A 23 18.40 0.77 3.98
N GLU A 24 18.84 2.00 4.22
CA GLU A 24 20.04 2.31 5.01
C GLU A 24 19.96 1.75 6.44
N ALA A 25 18.80 1.89 7.09
CA ALA A 25 18.60 1.42 8.48
C ALA A 25 18.51 -0.11 8.60
N SER A 26 18.35 -0.85 7.49
CA SER A 26 18.19 -2.32 7.49
C SER A 26 19.50 -3.08 7.70
N ALA A 27 20.62 -2.40 7.97
CA ALA A 27 21.95 -3.00 8.13
C ALA A 27 22.33 -3.98 6.98
N GLY A 28 21.77 -3.77 5.80
CA GLY A 28 22.05 -4.56 4.60
C GLY A 28 21.37 -5.93 4.55
N THR A 29 20.37 -6.21 5.41
CA THR A 29 19.62 -7.47 5.31
C THR A 29 18.27 -7.27 4.63
N GLU A 30 17.99 -8.05 3.59
CA GLU A 30 16.71 -8.01 2.86
C GLU A 30 15.51 -8.29 3.79
N ARG A 31 15.69 -9.16 4.78
CA ARG A 31 14.65 -9.49 5.76
C ARG A 31 14.26 -8.30 6.63
N ASP A 32 15.24 -7.55 7.14
CA ASP A 32 14.97 -6.39 7.99
C ASP A 32 14.34 -5.26 7.18
N LYS A 33 14.80 -5.05 5.94
CA LYS A 33 14.20 -4.13 4.97
C LYS A 33 12.73 -4.47 4.71
N GLY A 34 12.43 -5.75 4.47
CA GLY A 34 11.06 -6.25 4.29
C GLY A 34 10.18 -5.96 5.50
N THR A 35 10.62 -6.32 6.70
CA THR A 35 9.85 -6.12 7.95
C THR A 35 9.57 -4.63 8.24
N ARG A 36 10.52 -3.74 7.95
CA ARG A 36 10.31 -2.29 8.08
C ARG A 36 9.28 -1.77 7.09
N PHE A 37 9.33 -2.27 5.86
CA PHE A 37 8.35 -1.91 4.84
C PHE A 37 6.94 -2.44 5.17
N GLU A 38 6.81 -3.67 5.66
CA GLU A 38 5.56 -4.22 6.16
C GLU A 38 4.95 -3.34 7.27
N THR A 39 5.77 -2.89 8.21
CA THR A 39 5.34 -1.98 9.28
C THR A 39 4.84 -0.66 8.72
N LEU A 40 5.57 -0.04 7.79
CA LEU A 40 5.17 1.18 7.10
C LEU A 40 3.82 1.00 6.39
N ILE A 41 3.64 -0.10 5.65
CA ILE A 41 2.39 -0.37 4.91
C ILE A 41 1.22 -0.61 5.86
N ARG A 42 1.43 -1.34 6.96
CA ARG A 42 0.41 -1.52 8.00
C ARG A 42 -0.07 -0.17 8.53
N ASP A 43 0.85 0.71 8.93
CA ASP A 43 0.55 2.01 9.48
C ASP A 43 -0.13 2.92 8.44
N TRP A 44 0.29 2.82 7.17
CA TRP A 44 -0.32 3.54 6.07
C TRP A 44 -1.76 3.10 5.81
N LEU A 45 -2.04 1.80 5.75
CA LEU A 45 -3.37 1.27 5.48
C LEU A 45 -4.42 1.72 6.51
N ILE A 46 -4.03 1.86 7.78
CA ILE A 46 -4.92 2.33 8.85
C ILE A 46 -5.09 3.86 8.86
N LYS A 47 -4.27 4.59 8.10
CA LYS A 47 -4.30 6.07 8.08
C LYS A 47 -4.79 6.65 6.76
N GLU A 48 -4.45 6.03 5.63
CA GLU A 48 -4.84 6.49 4.32
C GLU A 48 -6.36 6.47 4.14
N PRO A 49 -7.03 7.59 3.85
CA PRO A 49 -8.49 7.67 3.75
C PRO A 49 -9.13 6.68 2.79
N THR A 50 -8.43 6.30 1.72
CA THR A 50 -8.91 5.33 0.74
C THR A 50 -9.03 3.91 1.33
N TYR A 51 -8.20 3.57 2.33
CA TYR A 51 -8.10 2.21 2.84
C TYR A 51 -8.49 2.06 4.30
N ARG A 52 -8.36 3.09 5.13
CA ARG A 52 -8.57 3.02 6.58
C ARG A 52 -9.97 2.51 6.98
N ASP A 53 -10.98 2.84 6.19
CA ASP A 53 -12.37 2.45 6.46
C ASP A 53 -12.67 1.01 5.97
N LEU A 54 -11.75 0.40 5.21
CA LEU A 54 -11.87 -0.99 4.76
C LEU A 54 -11.56 -2.00 5.88
N PHE A 55 -10.78 -1.59 6.87
CA PHE A 55 -10.25 -2.50 7.89
C PHE A 55 -10.60 -2.03 9.30
N SER A 56 -11.11 -2.95 10.12
CA SER A 56 -11.20 -2.74 11.56
C SER A 56 -9.84 -2.91 12.23
N GLU A 57 -8.96 -3.72 11.64
CA GLU A 57 -7.61 -3.98 12.12
C GLU A 57 -6.72 -4.46 10.97
N VAL A 58 -5.40 -4.18 11.04
CA VAL A 58 -4.38 -4.75 10.15
C VAL A 58 -3.29 -5.39 11.01
N LEU A 59 -3.14 -6.70 10.89
CA LEU A 59 -2.23 -7.53 11.68
C LEU A 59 -1.09 -8.09 10.81
N THR A 60 0.02 -8.49 11.43
CA THR A 60 0.95 -9.38 10.76
C THR A 60 0.28 -10.73 10.53
N TYR A 61 0.64 -11.45 9.44
CA TYR A 61 0.10 -12.79 9.21
C TYR A 61 0.35 -13.71 10.42
N LYS A 62 1.52 -13.60 11.04
CA LYS A 62 1.89 -14.37 12.22
C LYS A 62 0.95 -14.13 13.41
N ASP A 63 0.57 -12.88 13.67
CA ASP A 63 -0.29 -12.57 14.81
C ASP A 63 -1.75 -12.89 14.51
N TRP A 64 -2.20 -12.63 13.30
CA TRP A 64 -3.52 -13.06 12.84
C TRP A 64 -3.68 -14.58 12.88
N SER A 65 -2.71 -15.35 12.40
CA SER A 65 -2.78 -16.82 12.38
C SER A 65 -2.82 -17.44 13.78
N LYS A 66 -2.21 -16.81 14.79
CA LYS A 66 -2.34 -17.25 16.20
C LYS A 66 -3.74 -17.02 16.75
N GLN A 67 -4.43 -15.97 16.28
CA GLN A 67 -5.81 -15.67 16.70
C GLN A 67 -6.82 -16.54 15.99
N HIS A 68 -6.46 -17.13 14.84
CA HIS A 68 -7.34 -17.94 13.99
C HIS A 68 -6.79 -19.34 13.68
N PRO A 69 -6.49 -20.16 14.72
CA PRO A 69 -5.94 -21.51 14.50
C PRO A 69 -6.94 -22.45 13.79
N GLU A 70 -8.23 -22.10 13.78
CA GLU A 70 -9.29 -22.82 13.06
C GLU A 70 -9.23 -22.61 11.54
N LEU A 71 -8.63 -21.51 11.07
CA LEU A 71 -8.53 -21.19 9.65
C LEU A 71 -7.22 -21.65 9.02
N VAL A 72 -6.16 -21.69 9.82
CA VAL A 72 -4.80 -22.01 9.35
C VAL A 72 -4.08 -22.93 10.30
N SER A 73 -3.44 -23.96 9.76
CA SER A 73 -2.72 -24.98 10.55
C SER A 73 -1.28 -24.60 10.90
N SER A 74 -0.78 -23.48 10.39
CA SER A 74 0.62 -23.08 10.54
C SER A 74 0.81 -21.57 10.48
N CYS A 75 1.65 -21.03 11.36
CA CYS A 75 2.09 -19.63 11.35
C CYS A 75 3.34 -19.44 10.46
N ARG A 76 3.65 -20.39 9.55
CA ARG A 76 4.80 -20.25 8.65
C ARG A 76 4.55 -19.13 7.66
N ASP A 77 5.64 -18.49 7.27
CA ASP A 77 5.64 -17.58 6.13
C ASP A 77 5.19 -18.35 4.87
N ILE A 78 4.11 -17.89 4.30
CA ILE A 78 3.47 -18.47 3.11
C ILE A 78 3.36 -17.45 1.98
N GLY A 79 4.08 -16.32 2.08
CA GLY A 79 3.99 -15.21 1.13
C GLY A 79 2.81 -14.26 1.40
N ILE A 80 2.23 -14.28 2.61
CA ILE A 80 1.31 -13.26 3.12
C ILE A 80 1.99 -12.57 4.30
N ASP A 81 2.20 -11.27 4.21
CA ASP A 81 2.90 -10.50 5.23
C ASP A 81 1.94 -9.91 6.26
N LEU A 82 0.84 -9.31 5.77
CA LEU A 82 -0.18 -8.69 6.59
C LEU A 82 -1.57 -9.26 6.27
N VAL A 83 -2.48 -9.15 7.24
CA VAL A 83 -3.89 -9.50 7.08
C VAL A 83 -4.75 -8.34 7.59
N GLY A 84 -5.60 -7.81 6.71
CA GLY A 84 -6.63 -6.85 7.09
C GLY A 84 -7.92 -7.56 7.50
N VAL A 85 -8.44 -7.23 8.68
CA VAL A 85 -9.77 -7.66 9.12
C VAL A 85 -10.79 -6.71 8.49
N ASN A 86 -11.65 -7.21 7.59
CA ASN A 86 -12.55 -6.35 6.85
C ASN A 86 -13.64 -5.75 7.75
N SER A 87 -13.82 -4.43 7.67
CA SER A 87 -14.82 -3.69 8.49
C SER A 87 -16.27 -4.09 8.19
N ASP A 88 -16.54 -4.59 6.97
CA ASP A 88 -17.87 -5.07 6.57
C ASP A 88 -18.22 -6.47 7.12
N GLY A 89 -17.32 -7.07 7.91
CA GLY A 89 -17.47 -8.42 8.46
C GLY A 89 -17.33 -9.54 7.42
N ASN A 90 -17.02 -9.22 6.17
CA ASN A 90 -16.88 -10.18 5.09
C ASN A 90 -15.42 -10.68 4.95
N GLY A 91 -14.98 -11.49 5.92
CA GLY A 91 -13.68 -12.17 5.89
C GLY A 91 -12.48 -11.22 6.01
N TYR A 92 -11.42 -11.57 5.32
CA TYR A 92 -10.11 -10.96 5.48
C TYR A 92 -9.54 -10.51 4.13
N THR A 93 -8.60 -9.56 4.18
CA THR A 93 -7.78 -9.15 3.06
C THR A 93 -6.36 -9.71 3.23
N ALA A 94 -5.91 -10.53 2.29
CA ALA A 94 -4.52 -10.96 2.24
C ALA A 94 -3.65 -9.85 1.63
N ILE A 95 -2.52 -9.53 2.25
CA ILE A 95 -1.65 -8.44 1.83
C ILE A 95 -0.21 -8.96 1.75
N GLN A 96 0.44 -8.79 0.60
CA GLN A 96 1.88 -9.01 0.43
C GLN A 96 2.58 -7.68 0.18
N CYS A 97 3.73 -7.48 0.82
CA CYS A 97 4.59 -6.31 0.69
C CYS A 97 5.87 -6.70 -0.03
N LYS A 98 6.26 -5.94 -1.05
CA LYS A 98 7.47 -6.17 -1.83
C LYS A 98 8.30 -4.90 -1.92
N PHE A 99 9.46 -4.93 -1.29
CA PHE A 99 10.44 -3.87 -1.42
C PHE A 99 11.39 -4.22 -2.58
N TYR A 100 11.16 -3.61 -3.72
CA TYR A 100 12.00 -3.76 -4.91
C TYR A 100 12.73 -2.47 -5.22
N ASP A 101 13.87 -2.58 -5.91
CA ASP A 101 14.50 -1.43 -6.51
C ASP A 101 13.55 -0.80 -7.54
N LYS A 102 13.60 0.52 -7.67
CA LYS A 102 12.68 1.29 -8.51
C LYS A 102 12.63 0.77 -9.95
N GLU A 103 13.77 0.36 -10.50
CA GLU A 103 13.90 -0.10 -11.88
C GLU A 103 13.75 -1.63 -12.03
N ALA A 104 13.58 -2.35 -10.93
CA ALA A 104 13.43 -3.81 -10.97
C ALA A 104 12.14 -4.23 -11.69
N THR A 105 12.23 -5.24 -12.53
CA THR A 105 11.07 -5.88 -13.14
C THR A 105 10.64 -7.07 -12.29
N VAL A 106 9.38 -7.12 -11.91
CA VAL A 106 8.84 -8.19 -11.05
C VAL A 106 8.45 -9.39 -11.89
N PRO A 107 9.12 -10.54 -11.71
CA PRO A 107 8.75 -11.76 -12.39
C PRO A 107 7.51 -12.40 -11.75
N LYS A 108 6.77 -13.20 -12.53
CA LYS A 108 5.61 -13.95 -12.04
C LYS A 108 5.95 -14.83 -10.82
N SER A 109 7.08 -15.51 -10.82
CA SER A 109 7.53 -16.34 -9.71
C SER A 109 7.66 -15.61 -8.37
N GLY A 110 7.82 -14.29 -8.40
CA GLY A 110 7.87 -13.46 -7.18
C GLY A 110 6.53 -13.32 -6.47
N VAL A 111 5.41 -13.70 -7.12
CA VAL A 111 4.05 -13.56 -6.58
C VAL A 111 3.28 -14.87 -6.51
N ASP A 112 3.78 -15.96 -7.09
CA ASP A 112 3.09 -17.25 -7.15
C ASP A 112 2.73 -17.82 -5.77
N SER A 113 3.63 -17.68 -4.79
CA SER A 113 3.38 -18.11 -3.41
C SER A 113 2.24 -17.34 -2.76
N PHE A 114 2.15 -16.03 -3.01
CA PHE A 114 1.07 -15.18 -2.53
C PHE A 114 -0.27 -15.60 -3.16
N LEU A 115 -0.31 -15.79 -4.48
CA LEU A 115 -1.53 -16.21 -5.18
C LEU A 115 -2.03 -17.55 -4.66
N ALA A 116 -1.14 -18.54 -4.48
CA ALA A 116 -1.48 -19.84 -3.94
C ALA A 116 -1.99 -19.76 -2.50
N SER A 117 -1.30 -19.03 -1.64
CA SER A 117 -1.58 -18.94 -0.21
C SER A 117 -2.83 -18.12 0.10
N SER A 118 -3.09 -17.08 -0.69
CA SER A 118 -4.28 -16.24 -0.56
C SER A 118 -5.53 -16.81 -1.25
N ASN A 119 -5.40 -17.97 -1.94
CA ASN A 119 -6.53 -18.66 -2.54
C ASN A 119 -7.30 -19.49 -1.50
N LYS A 120 -7.89 -18.81 -0.53
CA LYS A 120 -8.71 -19.39 0.55
C LYS A 120 -10.05 -18.64 0.61
N PRO A 121 -11.16 -19.32 0.92
CA PRO A 121 -12.49 -18.72 0.90
C PRO A 121 -12.66 -17.53 1.85
N PHE A 122 -11.88 -17.49 2.94
CA PHE A 122 -11.93 -16.42 3.93
C PHE A 122 -11.13 -15.17 3.52
N PHE A 123 -10.27 -15.24 2.49
CA PHE A 123 -9.65 -14.07 1.89
C PHE A 123 -10.54 -13.53 0.77
N THR A 124 -11.31 -12.50 1.05
CA THR A 124 -12.26 -11.90 0.11
C THR A 124 -11.69 -10.72 -0.67
N ARG A 125 -10.49 -10.26 -0.28
CA ARG A 125 -9.69 -9.25 -0.99
C ARG A 125 -8.22 -9.64 -0.96
N ARG A 126 -7.47 -9.18 -1.98
CA ARG A 126 -6.03 -9.41 -2.11
C ARG A 126 -5.34 -8.13 -2.50
N PHE A 127 -4.35 -7.72 -1.71
CA PHE A 127 -3.50 -6.56 -2.01
C PHE A 127 -2.05 -6.99 -2.19
N LEU A 128 -1.43 -6.50 -3.25
CA LEU A 128 0.01 -6.58 -3.43
C LEU A 128 0.55 -5.15 -3.43
N VAL A 129 1.41 -4.84 -2.46
CA VAL A 129 2.00 -3.51 -2.29
C VAL A 129 3.47 -3.57 -2.67
N ALA A 130 3.90 -2.73 -3.61
CA ALA A 130 5.27 -2.74 -4.10
C ALA A 130 5.87 -1.34 -4.24
N THR A 131 7.19 -1.25 -4.06
CA THR A 131 7.95 0.01 -4.17
C THR A 131 8.37 0.34 -5.61
N ASN A 132 7.90 -0.41 -6.61
CA ASN A 132 8.20 -0.19 -8.03
C ASN A 132 6.95 -0.13 -8.90
N GLU A 133 7.15 0.20 -10.20
CA GLU A 133 6.09 0.32 -11.22
C GLU A 133 6.23 -0.72 -12.35
N ASN A 134 7.37 -1.44 -12.40
CA ASN A 134 7.74 -2.27 -13.55
C ASN A 134 7.16 -3.68 -13.46
N TRP A 135 5.88 -3.80 -13.78
CA TRP A 135 5.15 -5.06 -13.82
C TRP A 135 4.90 -5.48 -15.27
N THR A 136 5.21 -6.72 -15.61
CA THR A 136 4.90 -7.24 -16.96
C THR A 136 3.39 -7.31 -17.17
N ASP A 137 2.93 -7.15 -18.41
CA ASP A 137 1.51 -7.22 -18.75
C ASP A 137 0.92 -8.58 -18.38
N ASN A 138 1.68 -9.66 -18.57
CA ASN A 138 1.26 -11.01 -18.15
C ASN A 138 0.94 -11.09 -16.65
N VAL A 139 1.69 -10.40 -15.78
CA VAL A 139 1.42 -10.38 -14.34
C VAL A 139 0.17 -9.56 -14.04
N LYS A 140 -0.02 -8.43 -14.71
CA LYS A 140 -1.22 -7.60 -14.55
C LYS A 140 -2.49 -8.35 -14.98
N GLU A 141 -2.44 -9.06 -16.12
CA GLU A 141 -3.54 -9.91 -16.60
C GLU A 141 -3.83 -11.05 -15.62
N GLU A 142 -2.80 -11.73 -15.11
CA GLU A 142 -2.93 -12.78 -14.10
C GLU A 142 -3.67 -12.27 -12.87
N PHE A 143 -3.33 -11.06 -12.37
CA PHE A 143 -3.97 -10.47 -11.21
C PHE A 143 -5.45 -10.19 -11.40
N GLN A 144 -5.84 -9.76 -12.61
CA GLN A 144 -7.24 -9.49 -12.94
C GLN A 144 -8.06 -10.78 -13.09
N GLN A 145 -7.43 -11.87 -13.53
CA GLN A 145 -8.07 -13.17 -13.70
C GLN A 145 -8.28 -13.93 -12.38
N GLN A 146 -7.64 -13.50 -11.28
CA GLN A 146 -7.85 -14.12 -9.96
C GLN A 146 -9.26 -13.84 -9.42
N THR A 147 -9.77 -14.73 -8.59
CA THR A 147 -11.03 -14.55 -7.84
C THR A 147 -10.76 -14.73 -6.34
N PRO A 148 -10.83 -13.66 -5.55
CA PRO A 148 -10.96 -12.24 -5.95
C PRO A 148 -9.72 -11.75 -6.72
N PRO A 149 -9.84 -10.68 -7.54
CA PRO A 149 -8.69 -10.10 -8.24
C PRO A 149 -7.68 -9.50 -7.27
N VAL A 150 -6.43 -9.40 -7.69
CA VAL A 150 -5.38 -8.75 -6.89
C VAL A 150 -5.37 -7.25 -7.18
N THR A 151 -5.55 -6.44 -6.13
CA THR A 151 -5.33 -5.01 -6.21
C THR A 151 -3.84 -4.72 -6.06
N LEU A 152 -3.25 -4.17 -7.10
CA LEU A 152 -1.85 -3.74 -7.10
C LEU A 152 -1.75 -2.30 -6.57
N ILE A 153 -0.99 -2.11 -5.50
CA ILE A 153 -0.67 -0.81 -4.90
C ILE A 153 0.81 -0.55 -5.18
N THR A 154 1.05 0.41 -6.06
CA THR A 154 2.40 0.70 -6.56
C THR A 154 3.05 1.86 -5.81
N ARG A 155 4.33 2.13 -6.13
CA ARG A 155 5.05 3.31 -5.64
C ARG A 155 4.32 4.61 -5.96
N GLU A 156 3.72 4.73 -7.14
CA GLU A 156 2.93 5.91 -7.53
C GLU A 156 1.73 6.09 -6.60
N THR A 157 1.01 5.01 -6.29
CA THR A 157 -0.11 5.04 -5.32
C THR A 157 0.35 5.55 -3.95
N LEU A 158 1.47 5.04 -3.45
CA LEU A 158 2.06 5.47 -2.18
C LEU A 158 2.52 6.94 -2.23
N ALA A 159 3.15 7.37 -3.33
CA ALA A 159 3.63 8.74 -3.50
C ALA A 159 2.48 9.77 -3.56
N ASN A 160 1.33 9.38 -4.11
CA ASN A 160 0.13 10.21 -4.19
C ASN A 160 -0.76 10.14 -2.93
N SER A 161 -0.32 9.41 -1.90
CA SER A 161 -1.02 9.29 -0.62
C SER A 161 -1.21 10.64 0.07
N THR A 162 -2.28 10.74 0.86
CA THR A 162 -2.52 11.88 1.75
C THR A 162 -1.73 11.81 3.06
N VAL A 163 -1.05 10.70 3.31
CA VAL A 163 -0.16 10.55 4.48
C VAL A 163 1.08 11.42 4.30
N ASP A 164 1.44 12.16 5.34
CA ASP A 164 2.66 12.96 5.39
C ASP A 164 3.88 12.06 5.68
N TRP A 165 4.53 11.60 4.61
CA TRP A 165 5.70 10.74 4.70
C TRP A 165 6.89 11.38 5.43
N ALA A 166 7.04 12.72 5.35
CA ALA A 166 8.08 13.43 6.08
C ALA A 166 7.78 13.47 7.59
N ALA A 167 6.50 13.57 7.97
CA ALA A 167 6.09 13.45 9.37
C ALA A 167 6.24 12.01 9.87
N TYR A 168 5.90 11.01 9.06
CA TYR A 168 6.09 9.60 9.39
C TYR A 168 7.55 9.27 9.71
N GLN A 169 8.50 9.78 8.93
CA GLN A 169 9.93 9.60 9.18
C GLN A 169 10.37 10.14 10.56
N ARG A 170 9.66 11.13 11.10
CA ARG A 170 9.89 11.67 12.46
C ARG A 170 9.08 10.93 13.54
N GLY A 171 8.43 9.82 13.21
CA GLY A 171 7.58 9.06 14.13
C GLY A 171 6.18 9.63 14.32
N GLU A 172 5.72 10.49 13.42
CA GLU A 172 4.40 11.14 13.48
C GLU A 172 3.51 10.64 12.33
N LEU A 173 2.49 9.86 12.63
CA LEU A 173 1.53 9.41 11.60
C LEU A 173 0.44 10.46 11.40
N LYS A 174 0.62 11.34 10.41
CA LYS A 174 -0.29 12.44 10.09
C LYS A 174 -0.73 12.40 8.64
N GLU A 175 -1.90 12.99 8.36
CA GLU A 175 -2.30 13.33 6.99
C GLU A 175 -1.71 14.69 6.60
N VAL A 176 -1.35 14.83 5.33
CA VAL A 176 -1.01 16.14 4.76
C VAL A 176 -2.24 17.05 4.90
N ALA A 177 -2.05 18.25 5.41
CA ALA A 177 -3.13 19.22 5.50
C ALA A 177 -3.79 19.40 4.12
N LYS A 178 -5.10 19.18 4.02
CA LYS A 178 -5.84 19.32 2.78
C LYS A 178 -5.64 20.75 2.25
N ARG A 179 -5.10 20.87 1.04
CA ARG A 179 -5.00 22.17 0.38
C ARG A 179 -6.42 22.66 0.13
N THR A 180 -6.76 23.84 0.64
CA THR A 180 -8.04 24.47 0.34
C THR A 180 -8.07 24.78 -1.16
N PRO A 181 -9.08 24.29 -1.92
CA PRO A 181 -9.18 24.60 -3.32
C PRO A 181 -9.22 26.12 -3.54
N ARG A 182 -8.51 26.60 -4.54
CA ARG A 182 -8.56 28.01 -4.96
C ARG A 182 -9.97 28.34 -5.46
N ASP A 183 -10.35 29.61 -5.44
CA ASP A 183 -11.75 30.00 -5.76
C ASP A 183 -12.20 29.52 -7.14
N TYR A 184 -11.33 29.57 -8.16
CA TYR A 184 -11.66 29.03 -9.49
C TYR A 184 -11.87 27.51 -9.49
N GLN A 185 -11.16 26.77 -8.62
CA GLN A 185 -11.34 25.31 -8.45
C GLN A 185 -12.65 25.00 -7.75
N LYS A 186 -13.03 25.79 -6.72
CA LYS A 186 -14.34 25.67 -6.06
C LYS A 186 -15.48 25.91 -7.03
N GLU A 187 -15.32 26.90 -7.92
CA GLU A 187 -16.31 27.20 -8.94
C GLU A 187 -16.44 26.08 -9.98
N ALA A 188 -15.31 25.52 -10.44
CA ALA A 188 -15.31 24.37 -11.33
C ALA A 188 -15.97 23.13 -10.69
N ILE A 189 -15.67 22.84 -9.42
CA ILE A 189 -16.30 21.74 -8.66
C ILE A 189 -17.81 21.95 -8.57
N LYS A 190 -18.27 23.18 -8.23
CA LYS A 190 -19.69 23.49 -8.18
C LYS A 190 -20.40 23.26 -9.53
N LYS A 191 -19.80 23.69 -10.65
CA LYS A 191 -20.35 23.47 -12.00
C LYS A 191 -20.44 21.98 -12.36
N VAL A 192 -19.46 21.17 -11.96
CA VAL A 192 -19.50 19.72 -12.18
C VAL A 192 -20.63 19.09 -11.36
N ILE A 193 -20.74 19.41 -10.07
CA ILE A 193 -21.81 18.88 -9.19
C ILE A 193 -23.19 19.28 -9.74
N SER A 194 -23.42 20.57 -10.09
CA SER A 194 -24.71 21.03 -10.64
C SER A 194 -25.02 20.39 -12.00
N GLY A 195 -24.00 20.04 -12.79
CA GLY A 195 -24.18 19.32 -14.04
C GLY A 195 -24.71 17.89 -13.85
N PHE A 196 -24.27 17.19 -12.79
CA PHE A 196 -24.81 15.88 -12.44
C PHE A 196 -26.23 15.95 -11.86
N GLU A 197 -26.54 16.97 -11.04
CA GLU A 197 -27.87 17.18 -10.46
C GLU A 197 -28.93 17.59 -11.49
N SER A 198 -28.50 18.13 -12.64
CA SER A 198 -29.41 18.54 -13.72
C SER A 198 -29.56 17.49 -14.84
N ALA A 199 -28.95 16.34 -14.72
CA ALA A 199 -28.97 15.24 -15.69
C ALA A 199 -29.99 14.13 -15.34
N ASP A 200 -30.72 14.28 -14.22
CA ASP A 200 -31.89 13.49 -13.81
C ASP A 200 -33.17 14.23 -14.17
#